data_90a46bf46dbceafced57a67bf6ee7d80
#
_entry.id   90a46bf46dbceafced57a67bf6ee7d80
#
_cell.length_a   1.000
_cell.length_b   1.000
_cell.length_c   1.000
_cell.angle_alpha   90.00
_cell.angle_beta   90.00
_cell.angle_gamma   90.00
#
_symmetry.space_group_name_H-M   'P 1'
#
loop_
_entity.id
_entity.type
_entity.pdbx_description
1 polymer ?
#
loop_
_entity_poly.entity_id
_entity_poly.type
_entity_poly.pdbx_seq_one_letter_code
_entity_poly.pdbx_strand_id
1 'polypeptide(L)'
;MTSLLEEWSKMEVEFNPFSLKGKTILVTGASSGIGKGIAVACSNMGATIILVGRNNERLQATFDLLGNGDHVICSCDLTNQEDVARMVDGLPSLHGVVHCAGIGQRVLCKQLTEKVLDQVMDVNFKAPVLLQTALLKKKKIESGASIVFIASMASWSPSMGNGAYSASKGAIISYANCLGLELASRGIRVNCISPAMVWTDLILKDGLTETQLREDESKYPLKRYGTPEDIANLAIYMLSDASIWMTGSNVKISGGAF
;
A
#
# COMPACT_ATOMS: atom_id res chain seq x y z
N MET A 1 -9.13 41.61 -29.97
CA MET A 1 -8.47 40.30 -29.93
C MET A 1 -7.68 40.24 -28.60
N THR A 2 -8.29 39.78 -27.54
CA THR A 2 -7.56 39.38 -26.33
C THR A 2 -6.60 38.26 -26.71
N SER A 3 -5.33 38.41 -26.41
CA SER A 3 -4.34 37.41 -26.82
C SER A 3 -4.61 36.09 -26.11
N LEU A 4 -4.41 34.97 -26.80
CA LEU A 4 -4.47 33.61 -26.19
C LEU A 4 -3.64 33.54 -24.91
N LEU A 5 -2.60 34.35 -24.76
CA LEU A 5 -1.77 34.50 -23.57
C LEU A 5 -2.50 35.11 -22.37
N GLU A 6 -3.48 36.03 -22.61
CA GLU A 6 -4.31 36.62 -21.53
C GLU A 6 -5.40 35.64 -21.07
N GLU A 7 -5.87 34.75 -21.94
CA GLU A 7 -6.78 33.67 -21.56
C GLU A 7 -6.04 32.60 -20.77
N TRP A 8 -4.80 32.26 -21.10
CA TRP A 8 -3.96 31.31 -20.35
C TRP A 8 -3.59 31.85 -18.97
N SER A 9 -3.34 33.15 -18.82
CA SER A 9 -3.03 33.77 -17.53
C SER A 9 -4.23 33.84 -16.57
N LYS A 10 -5.46 33.70 -17.07
CA LYS A 10 -6.70 33.65 -16.26
C LYS A 10 -7.12 32.25 -15.87
N MET A 11 -6.51 31.22 -16.42
CA MET A 11 -6.65 29.84 -15.96
C MET A 11 -5.65 29.55 -14.83
N GLU A 12 -5.81 30.20 -13.68
CA GLU A 12 -5.30 29.71 -12.40
C GLU A 12 -6.09 28.46 -11.98
N VAL A 13 -6.14 27.45 -12.83
CA VAL A 13 -6.37 26.10 -12.38
C VAL A 13 -5.02 25.68 -11.83
N GLU A 14 -4.92 25.59 -10.50
CA GLU A 14 -3.77 25.03 -9.80
C GLU A 14 -3.59 23.60 -10.30
N PHE A 15 -2.85 23.44 -11.41
CA PHE A 15 -2.62 22.14 -12.04
C PHE A 15 -1.69 21.32 -11.15
N ASN A 16 -2.29 20.49 -10.30
CA ASN A 16 -1.57 19.53 -9.47
C ASN A 16 -1.97 18.10 -9.84
N PRO A 17 -1.22 17.43 -10.74
CA PRO A 17 -1.53 16.05 -11.13
C PRO A 17 -1.39 15.04 -10.00
N PHE A 18 -0.76 15.41 -8.88
CA PHE A 18 -0.62 14.58 -7.68
C PHE A 18 -1.79 14.76 -6.70
N SER A 19 -2.72 15.68 -6.96
CA SER A 19 -3.87 15.90 -6.10
C SER A 19 -4.72 14.65 -5.98
N LEU A 20 -5.16 14.35 -4.75
CA LEU A 20 -6.09 13.28 -4.44
C LEU A 20 -7.46 13.84 -3.99
N LYS A 21 -7.70 15.13 -4.22
CA LYS A 21 -8.95 15.79 -3.84
C LYS A 21 -10.16 15.12 -4.51
N GLY A 22 -11.16 14.81 -3.72
CA GLY A 22 -12.36 14.10 -4.17
C GLY A 22 -12.20 12.58 -4.37
N LYS A 23 -11.01 12.03 -4.10
CA LYS A 23 -10.78 10.57 -4.16
C LYS A 23 -11.00 9.93 -2.80
N THR A 24 -11.73 8.82 -2.77
CA THR A 24 -11.91 7.97 -1.58
C THR A 24 -10.94 6.79 -1.71
N ILE A 25 -10.06 6.63 -0.73
CA ILE A 25 -8.98 5.64 -0.75
C ILE A 25 -9.06 4.73 0.47
N LEU A 26 -9.13 3.43 0.25
CA LEU A 26 -9.07 2.41 1.29
C LEU A 26 -7.61 2.00 1.51
N VAL A 27 -7.13 2.05 2.75
CA VAL A 27 -5.78 1.65 3.13
C VAL A 27 -5.83 0.54 4.17
N THR A 28 -5.34 -0.65 3.81
CA THR A 28 -5.22 -1.77 4.75
C THR A 28 -3.89 -1.70 5.51
N GLY A 29 -3.84 -2.21 6.75
CA GLY A 29 -2.66 -2.09 7.60
C GLY A 29 -2.37 -0.65 8.03
N ALA A 30 -3.40 0.19 8.07
CA ALA A 30 -3.30 1.62 8.33
C ALA A 30 -2.97 1.98 9.80
N SER A 31 -2.91 1.00 10.69
CA SER A 31 -2.63 1.20 12.12
C SER A 31 -1.15 1.47 12.46
N SER A 32 -0.23 1.30 11.51
CA SER A 32 1.22 1.49 11.75
C SER A 32 2.05 1.54 10.47
N GLY A 33 3.31 1.91 10.60
CA GLY A 33 4.34 1.80 9.57
C GLY A 33 3.95 2.41 8.22
N ILE A 34 4.19 1.68 7.14
CA ILE A 34 3.95 2.14 5.76
C ILE A 34 2.48 2.51 5.54
N GLY A 35 1.54 1.65 6.00
CA GLY A 35 0.11 1.91 5.80
C GLY A 35 -0.37 3.18 6.50
N LYS A 36 0.10 3.44 7.74
CA LYS A 36 -0.14 4.70 8.46
C LYS A 36 0.43 5.89 7.68
N GLY A 37 1.70 5.81 7.23
CA GLY A 37 2.35 6.87 6.46
C GLY A 37 1.59 7.20 5.18
N ILE A 38 1.14 6.17 4.42
CA ILE A 38 0.36 6.34 3.20
C ILE A 38 -0.99 7.02 3.51
N ALA A 39 -1.70 6.58 4.55
CA ALA A 39 -3.00 7.14 4.92
C ALA A 39 -2.88 8.64 5.23
N VAL A 40 -1.90 9.02 6.09
CA VAL A 40 -1.65 10.42 6.46
C VAL A 40 -1.25 11.25 5.24
N ALA A 41 -0.32 10.78 4.43
CA ALA A 41 0.14 11.51 3.27
C ALA A 41 -0.97 11.71 2.21
N CYS A 42 -1.77 10.66 1.95
CA CYS A 42 -2.90 10.78 1.02
C CYS A 42 -4.00 11.74 1.53
N SER A 43 -4.28 11.77 2.85
CA SER A 43 -5.23 12.73 3.42
C SER A 43 -4.74 14.18 3.23
N ASN A 44 -3.45 14.43 3.41
CA ASN A 44 -2.83 15.73 3.18
C ASN A 44 -2.87 16.17 1.70
N MET A 45 -3.02 15.22 0.78
CA MET A 45 -3.26 15.50 -0.65
C MET A 45 -4.75 15.63 -1.00
N GLY A 46 -5.63 15.66 0.00
CA GLY A 46 -7.06 15.90 -0.13
C GLY A 46 -7.94 14.66 -0.31
N ALA A 47 -7.40 13.45 -0.10
CA ALA A 47 -8.20 12.23 -0.17
C ALA A 47 -9.05 12.02 1.10
N THR A 48 -10.24 11.47 0.92
CA THR A 48 -10.99 10.81 2.00
C THR A 48 -10.40 9.41 2.23
N ILE A 49 -10.02 9.09 3.46
CA ILE A 49 -9.33 7.85 3.81
C ILE A 49 -10.25 6.90 4.58
N ILE A 50 -10.27 5.64 4.17
CA ILE A 50 -10.86 4.55 4.93
C ILE A 50 -9.71 3.73 5.51
N LEU A 51 -9.50 3.85 6.83
CA LEU A 51 -8.46 3.16 7.58
C LEU A 51 -8.91 1.75 7.94
N VAL A 52 -8.20 0.73 7.47
CA VAL A 52 -8.53 -0.67 7.77
C VAL A 52 -7.41 -1.35 8.55
N GLY A 53 -7.78 -1.99 9.66
CA GLY A 53 -6.87 -2.76 10.52
C GLY A 53 -7.63 -3.45 11.66
N ARG A 54 -6.91 -4.18 12.52
CA ARG A 54 -7.53 -4.94 13.63
C ARG A 54 -7.56 -4.21 14.96
N ASN A 55 -6.65 -3.27 15.16
CA ASN A 55 -6.49 -2.59 16.43
C ASN A 55 -7.09 -1.18 16.36
N ASN A 56 -8.25 -1.00 17.01
CA ASN A 56 -8.99 0.24 16.99
C ASN A 56 -8.22 1.42 17.58
N GLU A 57 -7.51 1.23 18.69
CA GLU A 57 -6.76 2.30 19.36
C GLU A 57 -5.66 2.84 18.43
N ARG A 58 -4.93 1.93 17.76
CA ARG A 58 -3.89 2.32 16.81
C ARG A 58 -4.46 2.93 15.53
N LEU A 59 -5.65 2.50 15.10
CA LEU A 59 -6.35 3.13 13.97
C LEU A 59 -6.81 4.53 14.37
N GLN A 60 -7.33 4.72 15.58
CA GLN A 60 -7.70 6.03 16.10
C GLN A 60 -6.47 6.96 16.17
N ALA A 61 -5.35 6.47 16.69
CA ALA A 61 -4.09 7.24 16.71
C ALA A 61 -3.56 7.61 15.30
N THR A 62 -3.94 6.86 14.26
CA THR A 62 -3.67 7.24 12.88
C THR A 62 -4.69 8.25 12.38
N PHE A 63 -5.96 8.04 12.69
CA PHE A 63 -7.07 8.92 12.32
C PHE A 63 -6.86 10.36 12.82
N ASP A 64 -6.38 10.50 14.05
CA ASP A 64 -6.11 11.80 14.70
C ASP A 64 -4.97 12.60 14.00
N LEU A 65 -4.21 11.95 13.11
CA LEU A 65 -3.15 12.56 12.29
C LEU A 65 -3.60 12.92 10.87
N LEU A 66 -4.81 12.52 10.48
CA LEU A 66 -5.31 12.82 9.15
C LEU A 66 -5.66 14.29 9.02
N GLY A 67 -5.56 14.81 7.80
CA GLY A 67 -6.06 16.13 7.46
C GLY A 67 -7.59 16.24 7.62
N ASN A 68 -8.15 17.40 7.32
CA ASN A 68 -9.60 17.57 7.33
C ASN A 68 -10.28 16.72 6.25
N GLY A 69 -11.35 16.02 6.59
CA GLY A 69 -12.11 15.20 5.65
C GLY A 69 -13.03 14.20 6.35
N ASP A 70 -13.91 13.57 5.58
CA ASP A 70 -14.87 12.55 6.06
C ASP A 70 -14.18 11.17 6.14
N HIS A 71 -13.09 11.07 6.91
CA HIS A 71 -12.34 9.84 7.07
C HIS A 71 -13.12 8.81 7.91
N VAL A 72 -12.85 7.53 7.69
CA VAL A 72 -13.56 6.43 8.35
C VAL A 72 -12.58 5.40 8.90
N ILE A 73 -12.85 4.90 10.10
CA ILE A 73 -12.18 3.74 10.68
C ILE A 73 -13.03 2.49 10.46
N CYS A 74 -12.41 1.45 9.88
CA CYS A 74 -13.00 0.12 9.74
C CYS A 74 -12.13 -0.92 10.46
N SER A 75 -12.55 -1.34 11.66
CA SER A 75 -11.92 -2.47 12.32
C SER A 75 -12.33 -3.76 11.63
N CYS A 76 -11.36 -4.48 11.07
CA CYS A 76 -11.60 -5.69 10.30
C CYS A 76 -10.39 -6.64 10.40
N ASP A 77 -10.65 -7.92 10.67
CA ASP A 77 -9.66 -8.98 10.43
C ASP A 77 -9.78 -9.45 8.98
N LEU A 78 -8.81 -9.07 8.16
CA LEU A 78 -8.80 -9.40 6.73
C LEU A 78 -8.67 -10.90 6.43
N THR A 79 -8.31 -11.72 7.43
CA THR A 79 -8.29 -13.18 7.31
C THR A 79 -9.65 -13.83 7.60
N ASN A 80 -10.59 -13.07 8.18
CA ASN A 80 -11.96 -13.49 8.43
C ASN A 80 -12.88 -13.01 7.31
N GLN A 81 -13.44 -13.94 6.53
CA GLN A 81 -14.27 -13.63 5.36
C GLN A 81 -15.62 -12.97 5.72
N GLU A 82 -16.17 -13.25 6.90
CA GLU A 82 -17.41 -12.62 7.36
C GLU A 82 -17.17 -11.16 7.73
N ASP A 83 -16.03 -10.84 8.38
CA ASP A 83 -15.63 -9.48 8.69
C ASP A 83 -15.40 -8.68 7.40
N VAL A 84 -14.69 -9.28 6.42
CA VAL A 84 -14.47 -8.68 5.10
C VAL A 84 -15.80 -8.40 4.39
N ALA A 85 -16.73 -9.35 4.38
CA ALA A 85 -18.03 -9.18 3.73
C ALA A 85 -18.83 -8.03 4.36
N ARG A 86 -18.92 -7.99 5.70
CA ARG A 86 -19.60 -6.90 6.44
C ARG A 86 -18.98 -5.53 6.14
N MET A 87 -17.65 -5.46 6.17
CA MET A 87 -16.93 -4.22 5.84
C MET A 87 -17.23 -3.78 4.41
N VAL A 88 -17.07 -4.67 3.43
CA VAL A 88 -17.26 -4.34 2.00
C VAL A 88 -18.68 -3.90 1.69
N ASP A 89 -19.69 -4.50 2.31
CA ASP A 89 -21.10 -4.10 2.10
C ASP A 89 -21.33 -2.65 2.53
N GLY A 90 -20.70 -2.19 3.61
CA GLY A 90 -20.83 -0.82 4.13
C GLY A 90 -19.95 0.23 3.42
N LEU A 91 -19.02 -0.16 2.54
CA LEU A 91 -18.13 0.79 1.88
C LEU A 91 -18.83 1.63 0.82
N PRO A 92 -18.44 2.90 0.65
CA PRO A 92 -18.77 3.69 -0.54
C PRO A 92 -17.99 3.17 -1.75
N SER A 93 -18.20 3.80 -2.91
CA SER A 93 -17.33 3.63 -4.09
C SER A 93 -15.92 4.13 -3.81
N LEU A 94 -14.92 3.41 -4.31
CA LEU A 94 -13.52 3.64 -4.08
C LEU A 94 -12.79 4.09 -5.36
N HIS A 95 -12.05 5.17 -5.24
CA HIS A 95 -11.14 5.67 -6.28
C HIS A 95 -9.72 5.10 -6.14
N GLY A 96 -9.40 4.54 -4.97
CA GLY A 96 -8.11 3.92 -4.71
C GLY A 96 -8.18 2.84 -3.64
N VAL A 97 -7.31 1.85 -3.77
CA VAL A 97 -7.10 0.80 -2.74
C VAL A 97 -5.61 0.58 -2.55
N VAL A 98 -5.15 0.62 -1.30
CA VAL A 98 -3.78 0.29 -0.94
C VAL A 98 -3.77 -0.97 -0.06
N HIS A 99 -3.33 -2.06 -0.63
CA HIS A 99 -3.11 -3.32 0.09
C HIS A 99 -1.74 -3.30 0.77
N CYS A 100 -1.70 -2.83 2.03
CA CYS A 100 -0.47 -2.67 2.81
C CYS A 100 -0.41 -3.60 4.04
N ALA A 101 -1.51 -4.22 4.43
CA ALA A 101 -1.49 -5.20 5.52
C ALA A 101 -0.52 -6.35 5.22
N GLY A 102 0.31 -6.69 6.19
CA GLY A 102 1.26 -7.78 6.05
C GLY A 102 2.02 -8.06 7.34
N ILE A 103 2.60 -9.25 7.40
CA ILE A 103 3.45 -9.70 8.51
C ILE A 103 4.75 -10.24 7.95
N GLY A 104 5.83 -10.12 8.75
CA GLY A 104 7.08 -10.82 8.57
C GLY A 104 7.21 -11.93 9.61
N GLN A 105 7.84 -13.02 9.24
CA GLN A 105 8.23 -14.06 10.16
C GLN A 105 9.49 -14.75 9.62
N ARG A 106 10.59 -14.63 10.37
CA ARG A 106 11.87 -15.23 10.00
C ARG A 106 11.96 -16.64 10.52
N VAL A 107 11.98 -17.62 9.62
CA VAL A 107 12.17 -19.03 9.91
C VAL A 107 13.01 -19.66 8.82
N LEU A 108 14.10 -20.36 9.18
CA LEU A 108 14.93 -21.06 8.20
C LEU A 108 14.10 -22.13 7.47
N CYS A 109 14.34 -22.33 6.17
CA CYS A 109 13.54 -23.23 5.34
C CYS A 109 13.44 -24.65 5.93
N LYS A 110 14.50 -25.17 6.56
CA LYS A 110 14.48 -26.48 7.22
C LYS A 110 13.62 -26.55 8.48
N GLN A 111 13.21 -25.42 9.05
CA GLN A 111 12.40 -25.30 10.24
C GLN A 111 10.99 -24.77 9.94
N LEU A 112 10.70 -24.48 8.65
CA LEU A 112 9.42 -23.97 8.24
C LEU A 112 8.34 -25.04 8.48
N THR A 113 7.31 -24.65 9.23
CA THR A 113 6.13 -25.49 9.48
C THR A 113 4.95 -25.00 8.63
N GLU A 114 3.99 -25.90 8.38
CA GLU A 114 2.73 -25.57 7.71
C GLU A 114 2.04 -24.37 8.37
N LYS A 115 1.94 -24.36 9.71
CA LYS A 115 1.35 -23.27 10.48
C LYS A 115 1.99 -21.89 10.17
N VAL A 116 3.31 -21.83 10.09
CA VAL A 116 4.03 -20.59 9.79
C VAL A 116 3.80 -20.17 8.34
N LEU A 117 3.86 -21.13 7.42
CA LEU A 117 3.62 -20.90 6.00
C LEU A 117 2.20 -20.35 5.79
N ASP A 118 1.20 -21.02 6.35
CA ASP A 118 -0.20 -20.62 6.24
C ASP A 118 -0.43 -19.23 6.81
N GLN A 119 0.09 -18.94 7.99
CA GLN A 119 -0.06 -17.63 8.63
C GLN A 119 0.48 -16.49 7.73
N VAL A 120 1.67 -16.68 7.13
CA VAL A 120 2.27 -15.68 6.24
C VAL A 120 1.49 -15.56 4.94
N MET A 121 1.10 -16.68 4.33
CA MET A 121 0.34 -16.68 3.08
C MET A 121 -1.08 -16.15 3.25
N ASP A 122 -1.73 -16.47 4.35
CA ASP A 122 -3.09 -15.99 4.65
C ASP A 122 -3.13 -14.47 4.76
N VAL A 123 -2.19 -13.88 5.49
CA VAL A 123 -2.18 -12.42 5.70
C VAL A 123 -1.62 -11.68 4.48
N ASN A 124 -0.50 -12.15 3.89
CA ASN A 124 0.22 -11.38 2.87
C ASN A 124 -0.30 -11.59 1.46
N PHE A 125 -0.97 -12.72 1.20
CA PHE A 125 -1.45 -13.07 -0.14
C PHE A 125 -2.96 -13.31 -0.18
N LYS A 126 -3.50 -14.29 0.56
CA LYS A 126 -4.93 -14.64 0.46
C LYS A 126 -5.83 -13.48 0.88
N ALA A 127 -5.53 -12.81 2.00
CA ALA A 127 -6.35 -11.71 2.50
C ALA A 127 -6.50 -10.55 1.50
N PRO A 128 -5.42 -9.95 0.95
CA PRO A 128 -5.56 -8.88 -0.04
C PRO A 128 -6.23 -9.37 -1.34
N VAL A 129 -5.98 -10.59 -1.79
CA VAL A 129 -6.63 -11.16 -2.99
C VAL A 129 -8.13 -11.32 -2.78
N LEU A 130 -8.55 -11.88 -1.65
CA LEU A 130 -9.97 -12.10 -1.34
C LEU A 130 -10.71 -10.79 -1.06
N LEU A 131 -10.08 -9.84 -0.38
CA LEU A 131 -10.62 -8.49 -0.23
C LEU A 131 -10.83 -7.83 -1.60
N GLN A 132 -9.81 -7.86 -2.47
CA GLN A 132 -9.92 -7.28 -3.81
C GLN A 132 -11.02 -7.95 -4.63
N THR A 133 -11.16 -9.27 -4.53
CA THR A 133 -12.25 -10.03 -5.17
C THR A 133 -13.62 -9.59 -4.65
N ALA A 134 -13.77 -9.41 -3.34
CA ALA A 134 -15.03 -8.95 -2.73
C ALA A 134 -15.39 -7.54 -3.19
N LEU A 135 -14.43 -6.62 -3.22
CA LEU A 135 -14.61 -5.24 -3.70
C LEU A 135 -15.08 -5.21 -5.17
N LEU A 136 -14.50 -6.07 -6.03
CA LEU A 136 -14.90 -6.17 -7.44
C LEU A 136 -16.31 -6.76 -7.60
N LYS A 137 -16.62 -7.86 -6.90
CA LYS A 137 -17.95 -8.50 -6.94
C LYS A 137 -19.06 -7.55 -6.48
N LYS A 138 -18.79 -6.73 -5.48
CA LYS A 138 -19.73 -5.73 -4.93
C LYS A 138 -19.69 -4.40 -5.68
N LYS A 139 -18.95 -4.31 -6.80
CA LYS A 139 -18.80 -3.10 -7.64
C LYS A 139 -18.40 -1.85 -6.85
N LYS A 140 -17.53 -2.03 -5.84
CA LYS A 140 -17.02 -0.93 -4.99
C LYS A 140 -15.86 -0.16 -5.63
N ILE A 141 -15.29 -0.64 -6.74
CA ILE A 141 -14.16 0.01 -7.43
C ILE A 141 -14.69 0.81 -8.62
N GLU A 142 -14.45 2.12 -8.60
CA GLU A 142 -14.82 3.03 -9.69
C GLU A 142 -13.99 2.76 -10.96
N SER A 143 -14.54 3.11 -12.11
CA SER A 143 -13.75 3.17 -13.36
C SER A 143 -12.70 4.27 -13.22
N GLY A 144 -11.48 4.00 -13.73
CA GLY A 144 -10.34 4.91 -13.56
C GLY A 144 -9.65 4.85 -12.20
N ALA A 145 -10.11 4.01 -11.27
CA ALA A 145 -9.48 3.82 -9.95
C ALA A 145 -8.04 3.31 -10.04
N SER A 146 -7.30 3.43 -8.94
CA SER A 146 -5.94 2.90 -8.82
C SER A 146 -5.81 1.95 -7.64
N ILE A 147 -5.25 0.77 -7.88
CA ILE A 147 -4.99 -0.28 -6.88
C ILE A 147 -3.47 -0.41 -6.71
N VAL A 148 -3.00 -0.32 -5.47
CA VAL A 148 -1.58 -0.41 -5.13
C VAL A 148 -1.36 -1.54 -4.13
N PHE A 149 -0.48 -2.47 -4.46
CA PHE A 149 -0.04 -3.52 -3.54
C PHE A 149 1.34 -3.19 -2.99
N ILE A 150 1.51 -3.28 -1.68
CA ILE A 150 2.83 -3.19 -1.05
C ILE A 150 3.46 -4.57 -1.05
N ALA A 151 4.35 -4.77 -2.01
CA ALA A 151 5.17 -5.96 -2.17
C ALA A 151 6.46 -5.86 -1.31
N SER A 152 7.61 -6.31 -1.79
CA SER A 152 8.91 -6.18 -1.12
C SER A 152 10.05 -6.51 -2.06
N MET A 153 11.21 -5.88 -1.84
CA MET A 153 12.49 -6.28 -2.45
C MET A 153 12.86 -7.73 -2.12
N ALA A 154 12.36 -8.30 -1.02
CA ALA A 154 12.61 -9.68 -0.63
C ALA A 154 12.20 -10.72 -1.69
N SER A 155 11.34 -10.37 -2.65
CA SER A 155 10.97 -11.23 -3.80
C SER A 155 12.08 -11.36 -4.85
N TRP A 156 13.09 -10.48 -4.87
CA TRP A 156 14.27 -10.54 -5.76
C TRP A 156 15.59 -10.66 -5.02
N SER A 157 15.71 -9.97 -3.88
CA SER A 157 16.88 -9.97 -3.03
C SER A 157 16.53 -10.60 -1.68
N PRO A 158 16.40 -11.94 -1.62
CA PRO A 158 15.97 -12.63 -0.41
C PRO A 158 17.08 -12.62 0.65
N SER A 159 16.68 -12.73 1.91
CA SER A 159 17.58 -12.95 3.04
C SER A 159 17.24 -14.26 3.75
N MET A 160 18.22 -14.80 4.48
CA MET A 160 18.03 -16.04 5.25
C MET A 160 16.83 -15.93 6.19
N GLY A 161 16.00 -16.98 6.21
CA GLY A 161 14.80 -17.07 7.03
C GLY A 161 13.56 -16.40 6.44
N ASN A 162 13.66 -15.71 5.31
CA ASN A 162 12.53 -15.00 4.71
C ASN A 162 11.81 -15.79 3.60
N GLY A 163 11.97 -17.11 3.51
CA GLY A 163 11.43 -17.93 2.43
C GLY A 163 9.92 -17.76 2.23
N ALA A 164 9.12 -17.97 3.28
CA ALA A 164 7.66 -17.80 3.20
C ALA A 164 7.25 -16.35 2.87
N TYR A 165 7.89 -15.37 3.52
CA TYR A 165 7.62 -13.95 3.27
C TYR A 165 7.94 -13.56 1.82
N SER A 166 9.13 -13.93 1.32
CA SER A 166 9.55 -13.65 -0.06
C SER A 166 8.60 -14.27 -1.08
N ALA A 167 8.19 -15.53 -0.85
CA ALA A 167 7.22 -16.22 -1.70
C ALA A 167 5.87 -15.48 -1.72
N SER A 168 5.36 -15.07 -0.55
CA SER A 168 4.09 -14.34 -0.46
C SER A 168 4.11 -13.01 -1.20
N LYS A 169 5.25 -12.28 -1.13
CA LYS A 169 5.42 -11.00 -1.83
C LYS A 169 5.65 -11.17 -3.33
N GLY A 170 6.28 -12.26 -3.75
CA GLY A 170 6.36 -12.64 -5.17
C GLY A 170 4.99 -13.00 -5.76
N ALA A 171 4.19 -13.75 -5.01
CA ALA A 171 2.83 -14.13 -5.41
C ALA A 171 1.92 -12.90 -5.63
N ILE A 172 2.01 -11.88 -4.74
CA ILE A 172 1.25 -10.63 -4.89
C ILE A 172 1.61 -9.88 -6.18
N ILE A 173 2.90 -9.84 -6.55
CA ILE A 173 3.33 -9.17 -7.79
C ILE A 173 2.71 -9.87 -9.02
N SER A 174 2.78 -11.19 -9.06
CA SER A 174 2.19 -11.96 -10.16
C SER A 174 0.68 -11.78 -10.24
N TYR A 175 -0.01 -11.78 -9.09
CA TYR A 175 -1.44 -11.52 -9.04
C TYR A 175 -1.79 -10.10 -9.52
N ALA A 176 -1.06 -9.09 -9.09
CA ALA A 176 -1.28 -7.70 -9.48
C ALA A 176 -1.14 -7.50 -11.00
N ASN A 177 -0.18 -8.19 -11.64
CA ASN A 177 0.00 -8.15 -13.09
C ASN A 177 -1.24 -8.69 -13.83
N CYS A 178 -1.76 -9.85 -13.42
CA CYS A 178 -2.98 -10.42 -14.00
C CYS A 178 -4.18 -9.49 -13.80
N LEU A 179 -4.35 -8.99 -12.57
CA LEU A 179 -5.45 -8.09 -12.22
C LEU A 179 -5.40 -6.79 -13.06
N GLY A 180 -4.20 -6.25 -13.31
CA GLY A 180 -4.01 -5.07 -14.14
C GLY A 180 -4.48 -5.29 -15.58
N LEU A 181 -4.23 -6.46 -16.16
CA LEU A 181 -4.71 -6.82 -17.49
C LEU A 181 -6.24 -6.92 -17.52
N GLU A 182 -6.83 -7.59 -16.52
CA GLU A 182 -8.28 -7.81 -16.45
C GLU A 182 -9.07 -6.51 -16.29
N LEU A 183 -8.50 -5.53 -15.57
CA LEU A 183 -9.20 -4.29 -15.23
C LEU A 183 -8.87 -3.11 -16.18
N ALA A 184 -7.93 -3.29 -17.09
CA ALA A 184 -7.46 -2.23 -18.00
C ALA A 184 -8.60 -1.62 -18.85
N SER A 185 -9.56 -2.44 -19.31
CA SER A 185 -10.71 -1.96 -20.10
C SER A 185 -11.62 -1.00 -19.35
N ARG A 186 -11.57 -0.98 -18.01
CA ARG A 186 -12.26 -0.03 -17.15
C ARG A 186 -11.40 1.18 -16.77
N GLY A 187 -10.19 1.31 -17.33
CA GLY A 187 -9.21 2.33 -16.95
C GLY A 187 -8.65 2.16 -15.54
N ILE A 188 -8.93 1.03 -14.86
CA ILE A 188 -8.43 0.75 -13.52
C ILE A 188 -6.97 0.32 -13.62
N ARG A 189 -6.10 1.00 -12.89
CA ARG A 189 -4.66 0.74 -12.86
C ARG A 189 -4.31 -0.11 -11.64
N VAL A 190 -3.40 -1.05 -11.82
CA VAL A 190 -2.92 -1.94 -10.74
C VAL A 190 -1.40 -1.97 -10.77
N ASN A 191 -0.77 -1.57 -9.67
CA ASN A 191 0.67 -1.50 -9.56
C ASN A 191 1.16 -2.03 -8.21
N CYS A 192 2.45 -2.35 -8.13
CA CYS A 192 3.12 -2.74 -6.91
C CYS A 192 4.21 -1.74 -6.53
N ILE A 193 4.37 -1.51 -5.23
CA ILE A 193 5.55 -0.88 -4.66
C ILE A 193 6.33 -1.97 -3.92
N SER A 194 7.63 -2.07 -4.21
CA SER A 194 8.54 -3.02 -3.58
C SER A 194 9.61 -2.29 -2.78
N PRO A 195 9.34 -1.99 -1.48
CA PRO A 195 10.32 -1.38 -0.62
C PRO A 195 11.45 -2.34 -0.27
N ALA A 196 12.66 -1.79 -0.03
CA ALA A 196 13.69 -2.42 0.77
C ALA A 196 13.40 -2.22 2.28
N MET A 197 14.42 -2.08 3.11
CA MET A 197 14.21 -1.84 4.54
C MET A 197 13.63 -0.45 4.79
N VAL A 198 12.56 -0.40 5.58
CA VAL A 198 11.85 0.83 5.97
C VAL A 198 11.70 0.82 7.48
N TRP A 199 12.05 1.91 8.17
CA TRP A 199 11.88 2.06 9.60
C TRP A 199 10.40 1.95 10.00
N THR A 200 10.04 0.80 10.58
CA THR A 200 8.69 0.45 11.00
C THR A 200 8.75 -0.53 12.18
N ASP A 201 7.65 -0.68 12.90
CA ASP A 201 7.52 -1.71 13.95
C ASP A 201 7.82 -3.13 13.44
N LEU A 202 7.68 -3.37 12.14
CA LEU A 202 7.88 -4.70 11.56
C LEU A 202 9.35 -5.12 11.66
N ILE A 203 10.29 -4.24 11.31
CA ILE A 203 11.71 -4.57 11.34
C ILE A 203 12.26 -4.64 12.77
N LEU A 204 11.69 -3.90 13.71
CA LEU A 204 12.07 -3.94 15.12
C LEU A 204 11.68 -5.26 15.80
N LYS A 205 10.73 -6.01 15.24
CA LYS A 205 10.26 -7.32 15.75
C LYS A 205 11.05 -8.50 15.18
N ASP A 206 11.92 -8.27 14.22
CA ASP A 206 12.67 -9.32 13.51
C ASP A 206 13.85 -9.90 14.30
N GLY A 207 13.99 -9.55 15.59
CA GLY A 207 15.04 -10.07 16.48
C GLY A 207 16.41 -9.43 16.30
N LEU A 208 16.53 -8.39 15.48
CA LEU A 208 17.73 -7.57 15.35
C LEU A 208 17.69 -6.42 16.35
N THR A 209 18.84 -6.11 16.93
CA THR A 209 18.99 -4.92 17.78
C THR A 209 18.99 -3.66 16.94
N GLU A 210 18.63 -2.51 17.54
CA GLU A 210 18.69 -1.22 16.83
C GLU A 210 20.12 -0.92 16.32
N THR A 211 21.15 -1.27 17.09
CA THR A 211 22.55 -1.11 16.69
C THR A 211 22.85 -1.90 15.40
N GLN A 212 22.42 -3.16 15.33
CA GLN A 212 22.62 -3.99 14.13
C GLN A 212 21.87 -3.42 12.91
N LEU A 213 20.66 -2.88 13.12
CA LEU A 213 19.90 -2.22 12.06
C LEU A 213 20.60 -0.94 11.58
N ARG A 214 21.15 -0.13 12.49
CA ARG A 214 21.94 1.09 12.15
C ARG A 214 23.23 0.78 11.40
N GLU A 215 23.93 -0.28 11.79
CA GLU A 215 25.11 -0.77 11.07
C GLU A 215 24.75 -1.22 9.64
N ASP A 216 23.65 -1.94 9.48
CA ASP A 216 23.18 -2.37 8.16
C ASP A 216 22.69 -1.19 7.32
N GLU A 217 21.99 -0.23 7.91
CA GLU A 217 21.57 1.02 7.28
C GLU A 217 22.74 1.76 6.62
N SER A 218 23.88 1.79 7.29
CA SER A 218 25.09 2.46 6.79
C SER A 218 25.65 1.86 5.49
N LYS A 219 25.30 0.61 5.18
CA LYS A 219 25.73 -0.10 3.95
C LYS A 219 24.89 0.30 2.73
N TYR A 220 23.71 0.89 2.93
CA TYR A 220 22.88 1.37 1.83
C TYR A 220 23.61 2.49 1.08
N PRO A 221 23.51 2.55 -0.27
CA PRO A 221 24.10 3.66 -1.03
C PRO A 221 23.67 5.03 -0.54
N LEU A 222 22.38 5.23 -0.23
CA LEU A 222 21.85 6.47 0.34
C LEU A 222 22.07 6.62 1.85
N LYS A 223 22.84 5.70 2.49
CA LYS A 223 23.27 5.74 3.90
C LYS A 223 22.10 5.81 4.90
N ARG A 224 20.93 5.38 4.50
CA ARG A 224 19.78 5.27 5.36
C ARG A 224 18.78 4.21 4.87
N TYR A 225 17.99 3.68 5.77
CA TYR A 225 16.75 2.99 5.40
C TYR A 225 15.70 3.99 4.90
N GLY A 226 14.68 3.49 4.23
CA GLY A 226 13.51 4.28 3.90
C GLY A 226 12.68 4.61 5.14
N THR A 227 11.82 5.61 4.99
CA THR A 227 10.78 5.95 5.96
C THR A 227 9.40 5.64 5.37
N PRO A 228 8.33 5.55 6.17
CA PRO A 228 6.97 5.42 5.65
C PRO A 228 6.62 6.51 4.63
N GLU A 229 7.14 7.72 4.79
CA GLU A 229 6.92 8.86 3.90
C GLU A 229 7.57 8.67 2.53
N ASP A 230 8.76 8.04 2.45
CA ASP A 230 9.39 7.71 1.17
C ASP A 230 8.46 6.81 0.34
N ILE A 231 7.80 5.85 0.98
CA ILE A 231 6.85 4.93 0.32
C ILE A 231 5.53 5.64 -0.01
N ALA A 232 5.06 6.49 0.90
CA ALA A 232 3.82 7.23 0.73
C ALA A 232 3.87 8.19 -0.46
N ASN A 233 4.99 8.85 -0.71
CA ASN A 233 5.17 9.72 -1.87
C ASN A 233 5.01 8.96 -3.19
N LEU A 234 5.53 7.74 -3.29
CA LEU A 234 5.32 6.89 -4.46
C LEU A 234 3.88 6.39 -4.54
N ALA A 235 3.25 6.09 -3.41
CA ALA A 235 1.84 5.71 -3.38
C ALA A 235 0.93 6.86 -3.86
N ILE A 236 1.19 8.11 -3.46
CA ILE A 236 0.49 9.29 -3.96
C ILE A 236 0.61 9.37 -5.49
N TYR A 237 1.84 9.24 -6.04
CA TYR A 237 2.05 9.21 -7.49
C TYR A 237 1.18 8.14 -8.15
N MET A 238 1.20 6.90 -7.64
CA MET A 238 0.44 5.79 -8.23
C MET A 238 -1.09 5.95 -8.11
N LEU A 239 -1.58 6.61 -7.06
CA LEU A 239 -3.01 6.85 -6.80
C LEU A 239 -3.55 8.07 -7.55
N SER A 240 -2.69 8.98 -7.93
CA SER A 240 -3.03 10.25 -8.59
C SER A 240 -3.09 10.13 -10.11
N ASP A 241 -3.52 11.21 -10.75
CA ASP A 241 -3.58 11.30 -12.20
C ASP A 241 -2.19 11.50 -12.84
N ALA A 242 -1.15 11.78 -12.03
CA ALA A 242 0.24 11.83 -12.49
C ALA A 242 0.73 10.49 -13.07
N SER A 243 0.09 9.37 -12.72
CA SER A 243 0.46 8.03 -13.18
C SER A 243 -0.58 7.38 -14.11
N ILE A 244 -1.36 8.17 -14.83
CA ILE A 244 -2.49 7.68 -15.66
C ILE A 244 -2.07 6.65 -16.73
N TRP A 245 -0.81 6.67 -17.17
CA TRP A 245 -0.23 5.73 -18.15
C TRP A 245 0.53 4.58 -17.50
N MET A 246 0.30 4.30 -16.19
CA MET A 246 1.05 3.29 -15.43
C MET A 246 0.13 2.22 -14.86
N THR A 247 0.20 1.00 -15.41
CA THR A 247 -0.45 -0.22 -14.89
C THR A 247 0.44 -1.44 -15.10
N GLY A 248 0.29 -2.49 -14.29
CA GLY A 248 1.12 -3.71 -14.35
C GLY A 248 2.57 -3.48 -13.94
N SER A 249 2.89 -2.36 -13.30
CA SER A 249 4.25 -2.02 -12.92
C SER A 249 4.55 -2.42 -11.48
N ASN A 250 5.82 -2.78 -11.24
CA ASN A 250 6.34 -3.02 -9.92
C ASN A 250 7.58 -2.16 -9.68
N VAL A 251 7.42 -1.11 -8.89
CA VAL A 251 8.47 -0.12 -8.64
C VAL A 251 9.25 -0.48 -7.39
N LYS A 252 10.55 -0.69 -7.57
CA LYS A 252 11.49 -0.88 -6.47
C LYS A 252 11.87 0.47 -5.87
N ILE A 253 11.78 0.57 -4.53
CA ILE A 253 12.24 1.73 -3.79
C ILE A 253 13.16 1.25 -2.66
N SER A 254 14.47 1.39 -2.88
CA SER A 254 15.47 0.64 -2.12
C SER A 254 16.64 1.47 -1.58
N GLY A 255 16.70 2.78 -1.82
CA GLY A 255 17.87 3.56 -1.45
C GLY A 255 19.16 3.08 -2.11
N GLY A 256 19.04 2.36 -3.27
CA GLY A 256 20.15 1.79 -4.02
C GLY A 256 20.59 0.39 -3.57
N ALA A 257 19.91 -0.23 -2.58
CA ALA A 257 20.15 -1.62 -2.23
C ALA A 257 19.64 -2.57 -3.33
N PHE A 258 20.41 -3.61 -3.66
CA PHE A 258 20.15 -4.60 -4.71
C PHE A 258 20.03 -6.01 -4.12
#